data_8c7172de6d9984f108af65b5ad8a86f6
#
_entry.id   8c7172de6d9984f108af65b5ad8a86f6
#
_cell.length_a   1.000
_cell.length_b   1.000
_cell.length_c   1.000
_cell.angle_alpha   90.00
_cell.angle_beta   90.00
_cell.angle_gamma   90.00
#
_symmetry.space_group_name_H-M   'P 1'
#
loop_
_entity.id
_entity.type
_entity.pdbx_description
1 polymer ?
#
loop_
_entity_poly.entity_id
_entity_poly.type
_entity_poly.pdbx_seq_one_letter_code
_entity_poly.pdbx_strand_id
1 'polypeptide(L)'
;HNVREDLARRDFTVNAMAWSPEEGLVDAFGGREDLRAGIIRCVGDPYTRFGEDALRILRALRFASTYAFQIDGDTAAAIHALHPTLCHVAAERIRVELGKLLCGQAAAEILRQYPDVLHTVLPETQAMFGFEQHSPYHRYNVWEHTLHALKAAEAEETLRWAVLLHDTGKPEAFTLDDAGTGHAYGHAKISRDKAESAMARLKMDRATWEDVTTLVERHDIPLPPDRRT
;
A
#
# COMPACT_ATOMS: atom_id res chain seq x y z
N HIS A 1 25.65 -11.06 24.86
CA HIS A 1 24.85 -11.04 23.62
C HIS A 1 25.79 -10.71 22.47
N ASN A 2 25.85 -11.62 21.48
CA ASN A 2 26.67 -11.41 20.30
C ASN A 2 25.92 -10.50 19.32
N VAL A 3 26.52 -9.38 18.92
CA VAL A 3 25.92 -8.42 17.94
C VAL A 3 25.45 -9.14 16.66
N ARG A 4 26.22 -10.12 16.18
CA ARG A 4 25.85 -10.90 14.98
C ARG A 4 24.54 -11.69 15.16
N GLU A 5 24.31 -12.24 16.35
CA GLU A 5 23.07 -12.96 16.66
C GLU A 5 21.86 -12.03 16.71
N ASP A 6 22.02 -10.80 17.21
CA ASP A 6 20.97 -9.79 17.17
C ASP A 6 20.66 -9.36 15.74
N LEU A 7 21.69 -9.08 14.93
CA LEU A 7 21.54 -8.73 13.53
C LEU A 7 20.88 -9.86 12.71
N ALA A 8 21.18 -11.13 13.04
CA ALA A 8 20.57 -12.29 12.38
C ALA A 8 19.05 -12.42 12.59
N ARG A 9 18.50 -11.77 13.61
CA ARG A 9 17.05 -11.77 13.91
C ARG A 9 16.30 -10.61 13.27
N ARG A 10 17.02 -9.68 12.63
CA ARG A 10 16.42 -8.54 11.92
C ARG A 10 15.64 -9.01 10.69
N ASP A 11 14.80 -8.13 10.19
CA ASP A 11 13.94 -8.42 9.02
C ASP A 11 14.74 -8.38 7.70
N PHE A 12 15.43 -7.26 7.43
CA PHE A 12 16.10 -7.03 6.15
C PHE A 12 17.58 -6.70 6.33
N THR A 13 18.38 -7.04 5.31
CA THR A 13 19.85 -6.83 5.32
C THR A 13 20.21 -5.37 5.55
N VAL A 14 19.47 -4.44 4.94
CA VAL A 14 19.67 -2.98 5.09
C VAL A 14 19.45 -2.49 6.53
N ASN A 15 18.72 -3.25 7.35
CA ASN A 15 18.47 -2.98 8.77
C ASN A 15 19.31 -3.86 9.70
N ALA A 16 20.13 -4.77 9.14
CA ALA A 16 20.92 -5.73 9.88
C ALA A 16 22.42 -5.35 9.93
N MET A 17 22.66 -4.07 10.14
CA MET A 17 23.98 -3.50 10.33
C MET A 17 24.06 -2.80 11.68
N ALA A 18 25.23 -2.80 12.29
CA ALA A 18 25.52 -2.09 13.54
C ALA A 18 26.85 -1.34 13.42
N TRP A 19 27.01 -0.28 14.18
CA TRP A 19 28.24 0.48 14.25
C TRP A 19 28.63 0.73 15.70
N SER A 20 29.93 0.56 16.01
CA SER A 20 30.50 0.99 17.28
C SER A 20 31.82 1.73 17.05
N PRO A 21 32.26 2.60 18.00
CA PRO A 21 33.54 3.27 17.90
C PRO A 21 34.75 2.27 17.90
N GLU A 22 34.60 1.12 18.58
CA GLU A 22 35.66 0.14 18.77
C GLU A 22 35.78 -0.80 17.55
N GLU A 23 34.64 -1.29 17.02
CA GLU A 23 34.66 -2.31 15.97
C GLU A 23 34.35 -1.73 14.57
N GLY A 24 33.92 -0.45 14.51
CA GLY A 24 33.47 0.17 13.28
C GLY A 24 32.12 -0.41 12.82
N LEU A 25 31.92 -0.52 11.50
CA LEU A 25 30.69 -1.06 10.93
C LEU A 25 30.70 -2.58 10.88
N VAL A 26 29.76 -3.22 11.55
CA VAL A 26 29.46 -4.65 11.47
C VAL A 26 28.35 -4.87 10.47
N ASP A 27 28.67 -5.48 9.33
CA ASP A 27 27.75 -5.85 8.26
C ASP A 27 27.92 -7.33 7.91
N ALA A 28 27.23 -8.18 8.66
CA ALA A 28 27.35 -9.64 8.52
C ALA A 28 26.49 -10.22 7.38
N PHE A 29 25.55 -9.45 6.83
CA PHE A 29 24.52 -9.92 5.89
C PHE A 29 24.52 -9.17 4.56
N GLY A 30 25.51 -8.32 4.29
CA GLY A 30 25.63 -7.59 3.02
C GLY A 30 24.69 -6.39 2.89
N GLY A 31 24.28 -5.80 4.02
CA GLY A 31 23.33 -4.67 4.04
C GLY A 31 23.84 -3.42 3.30
N ARG A 32 25.16 -3.15 3.34
CA ARG A 32 25.76 -2.03 2.59
C ARG A 32 25.63 -2.20 1.08
N GLU A 33 25.82 -3.43 0.60
CA GLU A 33 25.71 -3.73 -0.83
C GLU A 33 24.26 -3.59 -1.29
N ASP A 34 23.31 -4.19 -0.56
CA ASP A 34 21.90 -4.07 -0.84
C ASP A 34 21.40 -2.61 -0.75
N LEU A 35 21.91 -1.85 0.22
CA LEU A 35 21.58 -0.42 0.34
C LEU A 35 22.05 0.38 -0.89
N ARG A 36 23.28 0.12 -1.39
CA ARG A 36 23.82 0.77 -2.59
C ARG A 36 23.07 0.34 -3.86
N ALA A 37 22.67 -0.92 -3.92
CA ALA A 37 21.93 -1.48 -5.05
C ALA A 37 20.45 -1.12 -5.03
N GLY A 38 19.93 -0.56 -3.93
CA GLY A 38 18.49 -0.26 -3.77
C GLY A 38 17.64 -1.52 -3.67
N ILE A 39 18.06 -2.49 -2.85
CA ILE A 39 17.39 -3.79 -2.72
C ILE A 39 16.91 -3.99 -1.28
N ILE A 40 15.66 -4.43 -1.14
CA ILE A 40 15.10 -4.97 0.11
C ILE A 40 15.17 -6.49 0.05
N ARG A 41 16.03 -7.07 0.90
CA ARG A 41 16.28 -8.51 1.00
C ARG A 41 16.12 -8.96 2.44
N CYS A 42 15.43 -10.08 2.68
CA CYS A 42 15.36 -10.70 3.99
C CYS A 42 16.74 -11.16 4.48
N VAL A 43 16.95 -11.07 5.79
CA VAL A 43 18.10 -11.72 6.45
C VAL A 43 17.83 -13.22 6.51
N GLY A 44 18.68 -14.02 5.86
CA GLY A 44 18.51 -15.47 5.80
C GLY A 44 17.34 -15.90 4.90
N ASP A 45 16.63 -16.96 5.28
CA ASP A 45 15.52 -17.50 4.52
C ASP A 45 14.26 -16.65 4.69
N PRO A 46 13.68 -16.09 3.61
CA PRO A 46 12.50 -15.22 3.69
C PRO A 46 11.24 -15.95 4.19
N TYR A 47 11.06 -17.24 3.88
CA TYR A 47 9.92 -18.01 4.37
C TYR A 47 9.95 -18.14 5.90
N THR A 48 11.12 -18.38 6.45
CA THR A 48 11.33 -18.41 7.90
C THR A 48 11.06 -17.04 8.51
N ARG A 49 11.61 -15.95 7.92
CA ARG A 49 11.43 -14.57 8.42
C ARG A 49 9.98 -14.12 8.45
N PHE A 50 9.23 -14.39 7.42
CA PHE A 50 7.80 -14.05 7.34
C PHE A 50 6.94 -14.99 8.19
N GLY A 51 7.36 -16.24 8.38
CA GLY A 51 6.69 -17.18 9.29
C GLY A 51 6.81 -16.78 10.76
N GLU A 52 7.91 -16.14 11.17
CA GLU A 52 8.09 -15.64 12.54
C GLU A 52 7.19 -14.42 12.84
N ASP A 53 7.04 -13.51 11.88
CA ASP A 53 6.17 -12.33 11.98
C ASP A 53 5.71 -11.92 10.58
N ALA A 54 4.46 -12.22 10.26
CA ALA A 54 3.87 -11.93 8.96
C ALA A 54 3.82 -10.42 8.63
N LEU A 55 3.84 -9.53 9.64
CA LEU A 55 3.91 -8.08 9.41
C LEU A 55 5.16 -7.68 8.63
N ARG A 56 6.22 -8.47 8.67
CA ARG A 56 7.44 -8.21 7.89
C ARG A 56 7.17 -8.17 6.39
N ILE A 57 6.10 -8.81 5.90
CA ILE A 57 5.62 -8.70 4.51
C ILE A 57 5.26 -7.24 4.20
N LEU A 58 4.40 -6.61 5.01
CA LEU A 58 4.04 -5.20 4.82
C LEU A 58 5.23 -4.26 5.05
N ARG A 59 6.13 -4.61 5.96
CA ARG A 59 7.36 -3.85 6.19
C ARG A 59 8.27 -3.87 4.96
N ALA A 60 8.40 -5.00 4.24
CA ALA A 60 9.13 -5.08 2.98
C ALA A 60 8.55 -4.12 1.94
N LEU A 61 7.23 -4.15 1.74
CA LEU A 61 6.54 -3.26 0.81
C LEU A 61 6.71 -1.78 1.22
N ARG A 62 6.58 -1.48 2.51
CA ARG A 62 6.78 -0.12 3.02
C ARG A 62 8.19 0.39 2.78
N PHE A 63 9.22 -0.39 3.07
CA PHE A 63 10.60 0.03 2.83
C PHE A 63 10.85 0.24 1.32
N ALA A 64 10.38 -0.69 0.48
CA ALA A 64 10.49 -0.57 -0.96
C ALA A 64 9.77 0.70 -1.47
N SER A 65 8.58 1.01 -0.94
CA SER A 65 7.83 2.22 -1.26
C SER A 65 8.53 3.50 -0.79
N THR A 66 9.01 3.50 0.46
CA THR A 66 9.63 4.70 1.08
C THR A 66 10.92 5.10 0.37
N TYR A 67 11.76 4.12 0.03
CA TYR A 67 13.09 4.36 -0.53
C TYR A 67 13.15 4.20 -2.06
N ALA A 68 12.05 3.81 -2.71
CA ALA A 68 12.00 3.41 -4.12
C ALA A 68 13.00 2.27 -4.43
N PHE A 69 13.10 1.31 -3.52
CA PHE A 69 13.94 0.14 -3.66
C PHE A 69 13.16 -1.01 -4.29
N GLN A 70 13.87 -1.92 -4.95
CA GLN A 70 13.32 -3.17 -5.45
C GLN A 70 13.34 -4.24 -4.35
N ILE A 71 12.38 -5.15 -4.39
CA ILE A 71 12.37 -6.31 -3.50
C ILE A 71 13.11 -7.45 -4.21
N ASP A 72 14.06 -8.08 -3.50
CA ASP A 72 14.79 -9.25 -3.97
C ASP A 72 13.87 -10.39 -4.41
N GLY A 73 14.26 -11.13 -5.43
CA GLY A 73 13.40 -12.15 -6.05
C GLY A 73 12.91 -13.24 -5.10
N ASP A 74 13.78 -13.79 -4.25
CA ASP A 74 13.40 -14.83 -3.28
C ASP A 74 12.49 -14.24 -2.18
N THR A 75 12.79 -13.01 -1.76
CA THR A 75 11.95 -12.25 -0.81
C THR A 75 10.56 -11.99 -1.42
N ALA A 76 10.48 -11.57 -2.69
CA ALA A 76 9.22 -11.34 -3.39
C ALA A 76 8.40 -12.64 -3.54
N ALA A 77 9.04 -13.75 -3.90
CA ALA A 77 8.38 -15.05 -4.00
C ALA A 77 7.74 -15.47 -2.67
N ALA A 78 8.45 -15.29 -1.55
CA ALA A 78 7.94 -15.57 -0.22
C ALA A 78 6.79 -14.64 0.17
N ILE A 79 6.83 -13.34 -0.22
CA ILE A 79 5.72 -12.39 -0.02
C ILE A 79 4.45 -12.92 -0.69
N HIS A 80 4.53 -13.26 -1.99
CA HIS A 80 3.39 -13.78 -2.74
C HIS A 80 2.86 -15.10 -2.19
N ALA A 81 3.72 -15.95 -1.63
CA ALA A 81 3.30 -17.22 -1.03
C ALA A 81 2.65 -17.04 0.35
N LEU A 82 3.11 -16.09 1.16
CA LEU A 82 2.76 -16.00 2.58
C LEU A 82 1.85 -14.82 2.94
N HIS A 83 1.49 -13.92 1.98
CA HIS A 83 0.60 -12.79 2.28
C HIS A 83 -0.73 -13.18 2.97
N PRO A 84 -1.33 -14.37 2.75
CA PRO A 84 -2.56 -14.74 3.46
C PRO A 84 -2.39 -14.80 4.98
N THR A 85 -1.18 -15.03 5.48
CA THR A 85 -0.90 -15.05 6.93
C THR A 85 -1.06 -13.69 7.61
N LEU A 86 -1.13 -12.60 6.83
CA LEU A 86 -1.44 -11.27 7.35
C LEU A 86 -2.79 -11.18 8.06
N CYS A 87 -3.74 -12.10 7.79
CA CYS A 87 -5.01 -12.17 8.49
C CYS A 87 -4.87 -12.42 10.00
N HIS A 88 -3.72 -12.93 10.46
CA HIS A 88 -3.43 -13.16 11.88
C HIS A 88 -2.73 -11.97 12.57
N VAL A 89 -2.38 -10.93 11.83
CA VAL A 89 -1.71 -9.75 12.37
C VAL A 89 -2.73 -8.75 12.90
N ALA A 90 -2.44 -8.14 14.05
CA ALA A 90 -3.32 -7.11 14.63
C ALA A 90 -3.54 -5.94 13.66
N ALA A 91 -4.78 -5.51 13.53
CA ALA A 91 -5.22 -4.49 12.58
C ALA A 91 -4.46 -3.17 12.73
N GLU A 92 -4.16 -2.77 13.96
CA GLU A 92 -3.40 -1.55 14.26
C GLU A 92 -1.98 -1.59 13.70
N ARG A 93 -1.34 -2.77 13.74
CA ARG A 93 0.00 -2.96 13.16
C ARG A 93 -0.05 -2.88 11.63
N ILE A 94 -1.06 -3.50 11.01
CA ILE A 94 -1.32 -3.42 9.57
C ILE A 94 -1.52 -1.97 9.14
N ARG A 95 -2.41 -1.24 9.84
CA ARG A 95 -2.71 0.18 9.58
C ARG A 95 -1.45 1.03 9.53
N VAL A 96 -0.59 0.92 10.53
CA VAL A 96 0.63 1.74 10.63
C VAL A 96 1.59 1.47 9.46
N GLU A 97 1.81 0.22 9.10
CA GLU A 97 2.69 -0.12 7.97
C GLU A 97 2.07 0.28 6.63
N LEU A 98 0.77 0.08 6.45
CA LEU A 98 0.07 0.44 5.21
C LEU A 98 -0.01 1.96 5.02
N GLY A 99 -0.29 2.73 6.07
CA GLY A 99 -0.28 4.20 6.01
C GLY A 99 1.09 4.75 5.59
N LYS A 100 2.18 4.23 6.17
CA LYS A 100 3.54 4.59 5.77
C LYS A 100 3.89 4.16 4.35
N LEU A 101 3.41 2.99 3.89
CA LEU A 101 3.57 2.52 2.52
C LEU A 101 2.92 3.50 1.54
N LEU A 102 1.67 3.91 1.83
CA LEU A 102 0.93 4.85 0.97
C LEU A 102 1.61 6.21 0.83
N CYS A 103 2.33 6.66 1.86
CA CYS A 103 3.09 7.91 1.83
C CYS A 103 4.47 7.78 1.18
N GLY A 104 4.88 6.58 0.79
CA GLY A 104 6.16 6.37 0.11
C GLY A 104 6.18 6.92 -1.31
N GLN A 105 7.37 7.29 -1.77
CA GLN A 105 7.56 7.85 -3.13
C GLN A 105 7.27 6.87 -4.26
N ALA A 106 7.36 5.55 -3.99
CA ALA A 106 7.07 4.49 -4.95
C ALA A 106 5.79 3.69 -4.62
N ALA A 107 4.86 4.29 -3.84
CA ALA A 107 3.65 3.60 -3.39
C ALA A 107 2.85 3.00 -4.55
N ALA A 108 2.61 3.75 -5.62
CA ALA A 108 1.84 3.28 -6.78
C ALA A 108 2.51 2.09 -7.48
N GLU A 109 3.83 2.13 -7.65
CA GLU A 109 4.62 1.05 -8.26
C GLU A 109 4.59 -0.22 -7.41
N ILE A 110 4.72 -0.10 -6.10
CA ILE A 110 4.68 -1.23 -5.17
C ILE A 110 3.27 -1.84 -5.14
N LEU A 111 2.22 -1.05 -5.06
CA LEU A 111 0.85 -1.55 -5.09
C LEU A 111 0.48 -2.20 -6.43
N ARG A 112 1.07 -1.75 -7.55
CA ARG A 112 0.91 -2.39 -8.86
C ARG A 112 1.56 -3.78 -8.90
N GLN A 113 2.71 -3.96 -8.24
CA GLN A 113 3.44 -5.22 -8.22
C GLN A 113 2.88 -6.23 -7.20
N TYR A 114 2.25 -5.75 -6.12
CA TYR A 114 1.77 -6.57 -5.00
C TYR A 114 0.28 -6.34 -4.68
N PRO A 115 -0.62 -6.40 -5.69
CA PRO A 115 -2.05 -6.20 -5.44
C PRO A 115 -2.65 -7.28 -4.55
N ASP A 116 -2.15 -8.51 -4.61
CA ASP A 116 -2.55 -9.65 -3.79
C ASP A 116 -2.34 -9.39 -2.29
N VAL A 117 -1.21 -8.79 -1.93
CA VAL A 117 -0.93 -8.37 -0.55
C VAL A 117 -1.93 -7.31 -0.09
N LEU A 118 -2.17 -6.28 -0.93
CA LEU A 118 -3.14 -5.24 -0.62
C LEU A 118 -4.53 -5.82 -0.43
N HIS A 119 -4.99 -6.69 -1.34
CA HIS A 119 -6.33 -7.29 -1.27
C HIS A 119 -6.53 -8.14 0.00
N THR A 120 -5.47 -8.72 0.54
CA THR A 120 -5.53 -9.46 1.82
C THR A 120 -5.84 -8.54 3.00
N VAL A 121 -5.23 -7.37 3.05
CA VAL A 121 -5.38 -6.43 4.18
C VAL A 121 -6.47 -5.38 3.93
N LEU A 122 -6.81 -5.13 2.67
CA LEU A 122 -7.81 -4.15 2.23
C LEU A 122 -8.67 -4.72 1.08
N PRO A 123 -9.53 -5.71 1.38
CA PRO A 123 -10.32 -6.44 0.37
C PRO A 123 -11.27 -5.54 -0.41
N GLU A 124 -11.62 -4.36 0.10
CA GLU A 124 -12.45 -3.35 -0.56
C GLU A 124 -11.87 -2.91 -1.92
N THR A 125 -10.56 -3.04 -2.10
CA THR A 125 -9.87 -2.65 -3.35
C THR A 125 -9.91 -3.74 -4.43
N GLN A 126 -10.23 -4.98 -4.07
CA GLN A 126 -10.12 -6.13 -4.98
C GLN A 126 -10.96 -5.97 -6.26
N ALA A 127 -12.19 -5.46 -6.14
CA ALA A 127 -13.09 -5.31 -7.28
C ALA A 127 -12.61 -4.27 -8.31
N MET A 128 -11.72 -3.36 -7.91
CA MET A 128 -11.15 -2.36 -8.84
C MET A 128 -10.11 -2.95 -9.79
N PHE A 129 -9.47 -4.05 -9.39
CA PHE A 129 -8.38 -4.64 -10.14
C PHE A 129 -8.86 -5.17 -11.49
N GLY A 130 -8.29 -4.63 -12.57
CA GLY A 130 -8.65 -5.01 -13.93
C GLY A 130 -10.07 -4.57 -14.39
N PHE A 131 -10.79 -3.75 -13.59
CA PHE A 131 -12.14 -3.34 -13.93
C PHE A 131 -12.15 -2.24 -14.99
N GLU A 132 -12.62 -2.57 -16.19
CA GLU A 132 -12.73 -1.66 -17.34
C GLU A 132 -13.92 -0.72 -17.20
N GLN A 133 -13.71 0.57 -17.47
CA GLN A 133 -14.72 1.61 -17.33
C GLN A 133 -15.61 1.79 -18.57
N HIS A 134 -15.23 1.23 -19.72
CA HIS A 134 -15.96 1.33 -21.00
C HIS A 134 -16.42 2.76 -21.33
N SER A 135 -15.57 3.74 -21.10
CA SER A 135 -15.90 5.16 -21.27
C SER A 135 -14.84 5.88 -22.10
N PRO A 136 -15.22 6.69 -23.10
CA PRO A 136 -14.25 7.46 -23.88
C PRO A 136 -13.50 8.52 -23.07
N TYR A 137 -14.01 8.84 -21.87
CA TYR A 137 -13.41 9.81 -20.96
C TYR A 137 -12.38 9.21 -20.01
N HIS A 138 -12.29 7.88 -19.93
CA HIS A 138 -11.38 7.17 -19.02
C HIS A 138 -10.37 6.36 -19.80
N ARG A 139 -9.10 6.81 -19.76
CA ARG A 139 -7.97 6.14 -20.42
C ARG A 139 -7.54 4.85 -19.73
N TYR A 140 -7.79 4.76 -18.42
CA TYR A 140 -7.33 3.68 -17.55
C TYR A 140 -8.50 2.90 -16.98
N ASN A 141 -8.29 1.62 -16.66
CA ASN A 141 -9.19 0.89 -15.78
C ASN A 141 -9.20 1.51 -14.37
N VAL A 142 -10.15 1.13 -13.52
CA VAL A 142 -10.32 1.77 -12.19
C VAL A 142 -9.06 1.63 -11.33
N TRP A 143 -8.39 0.48 -11.36
CA TRP A 143 -7.17 0.28 -10.58
C TRP A 143 -6.02 1.17 -11.04
N GLU A 144 -5.72 1.17 -12.34
CA GLU A 144 -4.66 2.03 -12.88
C GLU A 144 -4.97 3.52 -12.70
N HIS A 145 -6.25 3.93 -12.83
CA HIS A 145 -6.66 5.30 -12.51
C HIS A 145 -6.32 5.65 -11.06
N THR A 146 -6.67 4.76 -10.11
CA THR A 146 -6.37 4.95 -8.69
C THR A 146 -4.88 5.05 -8.41
N LEU A 147 -4.05 4.21 -9.05
CA LEU A 147 -2.59 4.28 -8.90
C LEU A 147 -1.99 5.56 -9.48
N HIS A 148 -2.51 6.04 -10.62
CA HIS A 148 -2.10 7.33 -11.18
C HIS A 148 -2.47 8.49 -10.27
N ALA A 149 -3.67 8.49 -9.70
CA ALA A 149 -4.11 9.49 -8.74
C ALA A 149 -3.24 9.45 -7.46
N LEU A 150 -2.92 8.25 -6.96
CA LEU A 150 -2.06 8.07 -5.79
C LEU A 150 -0.66 8.64 -6.05
N LYS A 151 -0.09 8.41 -7.23
CA LYS A 151 1.22 8.94 -7.60
C LYS A 151 1.24 10.48 -7.67
N ALA A 152 0.15 11.09 -8.10
CA ALA A 152 0.01 12.54 -8.24
C ALA A 152 -0.32 13.26 -6.93
N ALA A 153 -0.95 12.57 -5.97
CA ALA A 153 -1.34 13.15 -4.70
C ALA A 153 -0.13 13.48 -3.81
N GLU A 154 -0.25 14.49 -2.96
CA GLU A 154 0.74 14.78 -1.92
C GLU A 154 0.88 13.59 -0.96
N ALA A 155 2.08 13.44 -0.38
CA ALA A 155 2.41 12.36 0.55
C ALA A 155 1.88 12.67 1.98
N GLU A 156 0.59 12.94 2.08
CA GLU A 156 -0.16 13.14 3.32
C GLU A 156 -1.05 11.93 3.54
N GLU A 157 -1.03 11.37 4.75
CA GLU A 157 -1.61 10.05 5.01
C GLU A 157 -3.12 10.01 4.77
N THR A 158 -3.86 10.99 5.28
CA THR A 158 -5.33 11.07 5.13
C THR A 158 -5.73 11.17 3.66
N LEU A 159 -5.04 12.03 2.90
CA LEU A 159 -5.25 12.18 1.46
C LEU A 159 -4.95 10.89 0.69
N ARG A 160 -3.84 10.22 1.03
CA ARG A 160 -3.45 8.96 0.38
C ARG A 160 -4.45 7.82 0.64
N TRP A 161 -5.00 7.72 1.85
CA TRP A 161 -6.10 6.80 2.15
C TRP A 161 -7.35 7.13 1.34
N ALA A 162 -7.74 8.40 1.29
CA ALA A 162 -8.91 8.82 0.53
C ALA A 162 -8.74 8.52 -0.97
N VAL A 163 -7.58 8.81 -1.55
CA VAL A 163 -7.28 8.51 -2.96
C VAL A 163 -7.31 7.01 -3.23
N LEU A 164 -6.78 6.17 -2.33
CA LEU A 164 -6.84 4.71 -2.51
C LEU A 164 -8.26 4.18 -2.53
N LEU A 165 -9.17 4.78 -1.77
CA LEU A 165 -10.54 4.27 -1.54
C LEU A 165 -11.62 4.96 -2.38
N HIS A 166 -11.33 6.10 -3.06
CA HIS A 166 -12.35 6.97 -3.68
C HIS A 166 -13.22 6.25 -4.72
N ASP A 167 -12.65 5.34 -5.48
CA ASP A 167 -13.30 4.66 -6.59
C ASP A 167 -13.65 3.19 -6.32
N THR A 168 -13.54 2.72 -5.08
CA THR A 168 -13.86 1.34 -4.70
C THR A 168 -15.31 0.93 -4.98
N GLY A 169 -16.23 1.89 -5.06
CA GLY A 169 -17.64 1.67 -5.37
C GLY A 169 -17.97 1.63 -6.86
N LYS A 170 -17.06 2.01 -7.76
CA LYS A 170 -17.33 2.04 -9.21
C LYS A 170 -17.77 0.69 -9.77
N PRO A 171 -17.14 -0.45 -9.45
CA PRO A 171 -17.57 -1.74 -9.96
C PRO A 171 -19.00 -2.10 -9.62
N GLU A 172 -19.50 -1.72 -8.43
CA GLU A 172 -20.87 -2.01 -7.99
C GLU A 172 -21.90 -1.05 -8.59
N ALA A 173 -21.50 0.21 -8.83
CA ALA A 173 -22.36 1.22 -9.42
C ALA A 173 -22.42 1.17 -10.96
N PHE A 174 -21.61 0.28 -11.57
CA PHE A 174 -21.39 0.26 -13.01
C PHE A 174 -22.64 -0.15 -13.79
N THR A 175 -22.95 0.64 -14.82
CA THR A 175 -24.00 0.35 -15.81
C THR A 175 -23.51 0.71 -17.21
N LEU A 176 -24.06 0.06 -18.23
CA LEU A 176 -23.86 0.43 -19.64
C LEU A 176 -25.13 1.09 -20.17
N ASP A 177 -24.98 2.18 -20.93
CA ASP A 177 -26.06 2.77 -21.67
C ASP A 177 -26.29 2.03 -23.02
N ASP A 178 -27.32 2.45 -23.78
CA ASP A 178 -27.69 1.85 -25.08
C ASP A 178 -26.56 1.99 -26.13
N ALA A 179 -25.64 2.92 -25.95
CA ALA A 179 -24.48 3.12 -26.81
C ALA A 179 -23.25 2.30 -26.38
N GLY A 180 -23.36 1.53 -25.28
CA GLY A 180 -22.27 0.75 -24.71
C GLY A 180 -21.26 1.58 -23.89
N THR A 181 -21.63 2.81 -23.51
CA THR A 181 -20.80 3.65 -22.63
C THR A 181 -21.03 3.32 -21.18
N GLY A 182 -19.93 3.15 -20.43
CA GLY A 182 -19.98 2.85 -19.01
C GLY A 182 -20.23 4.08 -18.14
N HIS A 183 -21.08 3.92 -17.14
CA HIS A 183 -21.41 4.91 -16.12
C HIS A 183 -21.36 4.27 -14.73
N ALA A 184 -20.98 5.06 -13.73
CA ALA A 184 -20.91 4.62 -12.34
C ALA A 184 -21.58 5.66 -11.41
N TYR A 185 -22.83 5.99 -11.70
CA TYR A 185 -23.57 7.00 -10.93
C TYR A 185 -23.74 6.57 -9.48
N GLY A 186 -23.44 7.50 -8.56
CA GLY A 186 -23.57 7.26 -7.12
C GLY A 186 -22.46 6.40 -6.50
N HIS A 187 -21.41 6.08 -7.26
CA HIS A 187 -20.27 5.31 -6.75
C HIS A 187 -19.60 5.93 -5.52
N ALA A 188 -19.59 7.27 -5.40
CA ALA A 188 -18.97 7.95 -4.28
C ALA A 188 -19.59 7.55 -2.93
N LYS A 189 -20.92 7.35 -2.88
CA LYS A 189 -21.61 6.87 -1.67
C LYS A 189 -21.20 5.42 -1.34
N ILE A 190 -21.16 4.54 -2.34
CA ILE A 190 -20.73 3.15 -2.17
C ILE A 190 -19.27 3.10 -1.73
N SER A 191 -18.40 3.92 -2.35
CA SER A 191 -17.00 4.06 -1.96
C SER A 191 -16.84 4.53 -0.51
N ARG A 192 -17.66 5.48 -0.06
CA ARG A 192 -17.70 5.93 1.32
C ARG A 192 -18.07 4.80 2.27
N ASP A 193 -19.13 4.03 1.98
CA ASP A 193 -19.55 2.92 2.83
C ASP A 193 -18.45 1.85 2.94
N LYS A 194 -17.74 1.58 1.84
CA LYS A 194 -16.56 0.70 1.84
C LYS A 194 -15.39 1.29 2.63
N ALA A 195 -15.14 2.59 2.49
CA ALA A 195 -14.12 3.27 3.27
C ALA A 195 -14.43 3.21 4.78
N GLU A 196 -15.68 3.42 5.19
CA GLU A 196 -16.11 3.26 6.59
C GLU A 196 -15.81 1.84 7.11
N SER A 197 -16.14 0.81 6.32
CA SER A 197 -15.86 -0.59 6.69
C SER A 197 -14.35 -0.84 6.85
N ALA A 198 -13.54 -0.32 5.93
CA ALA A 198 -12.09 -0.43 5.97
C ALA A 198 -11.49 0.28 7.19
N MET A 199 -11.93 1.53 7.46
CA MET A 199 -11.45 2.32 8.60
C MET A 199 -11.81 1.67 9.93
N ALA A 200 -13.03 1.13 10.07
CA ALA A 200 -13.46 0.38 11.25
C ALA A 200 -12.59 -0.87 11.48
N ARG A 201 -12.42 -1.68 10.44
CA ARG A 201 -11.65 -2.93 10.51
C ARG A 201 -10.17 -2.69 10.82
N LEU A 202 -9.58 -1.63 10.27
CA LEU A 202 -8.20 -1.21 10.54
C LEU A 202 -8.05 -0.42 11.84
N LYS A 203 -9.14 -0.20 12.59
CA LYS A 203 -9.16 0.55 13.83
C LYS A 203 -8.52 1.95 13.68
N MET A 204 -8.93 2.63 12.62
CA MET A 204 -8.48 3.99 12.36
C MET A 204 -8.93 4.92 13.48
N ASP A 205 -8.11 5.92 13.83
CA ASP A 205 -8.55 6.98 14.73
C ASP A 205 -9.69 7.79 14.12
N ARG A 206 -10.51 8.38 15.00
CA ARG A 206 -11.77 9.01 14.59
C ARG A 206 -11.57 10.19 13.65
N ALA A 207 -10.56 11.01 13.87
CA ALA A 207 -10.31 12.20 13.07
C ALA A 207 -9.94 11.81 11.63
N THR A 208 -8.97 10.90 11.48
CA THR A 208 -8.56 10.37 10.17
C THR A 208 -9.73 9.67 9.47
N TRP A 209 -10.52 8.89 10.19
CA TRP A 209 -11.72 8.23 9.65
C TRP A 209 -12.72 9.24 9.05
N GLU A 210 -13.12 10.25 9.84
CA GLU A 210 -14.09 11.27 9.40
C GLU A 210 -13.58 12.04 8.17
N ASP A 211 -12.31 12.40 8.15
CA ASP A 211 -11.69 13.11 7.03
C ASP A 211 -11.62 12.24 5.76
N VAL A 212 -11.15 10.99 5.86
CA VAL A 212 -11.07 10.06 4.73
C VAL A 212 -12.45 9.81 4.12
N THR A 213 -13.44 9.50 4.94
CA THR A 213 -14.81 9.21 4.46
C THR A 213 -15.47 10.44 3.84
N THR A 214 -15.21 11.63 4.37
CA THR A 214 -15.69 12.89 3.79
C THR A 214 -15.04 13.17 2.42
N LEU A 215 -13.73 12.98 2.30
CA LEU A 215 -13.01 13.16 1.05
C LEU A 215 -13.50 12.16 -0.02
N VAL A 216 -13.67 10.90 0.35
CA VAL A 216 -14.20 9.85 -0.54
C VAL A 216 -15.60 10.17 -1.02
N GLU A 217 -16.50 10.61 -0.14
CA GLU A 217 -17.89 10.94 -0.51
C GLU A 217 -17.98 12.14 -1.46
N ARG A 218 -17.04 13.08 -1.36
CA ARG A 218 -17.10 14.37 -2.07
C ARG A 218 -16.14 14.49 -3.25
N HIS A 219 -15.37 13.44 -3.57
CA HIS A 219 -14.30 13.52 -4.55
C HIS A 219 -14.76 13.87 -5.97
N ASP A 220 -16.00 13.54 -6.33
CA ASP A 220 -16.61 13.80 -7.65
C ASP A 220 -17.46 15.09 -7.71
N ILE A 221 -17.55 15.83 -6.58
CA ILE A 221 -18.26 17.12 -6.55
C ILE A 221 -17.38 18.17 -7.24
N PRO A 222 -17.86 18.83 -8.30
CA PRO A 222 -17.11 19.89 -8.97
C PRO A 222 -16.76 21.01 -7.99
N LEU A 223 -15.48 21.37 -7.91
CA LEU A 223 -15.08 22.56 -7.16
C LEU A 223 -15.61 23.80 -7.86
N PRO A 224 -16.13 24.81 -7.10
CA PRO A 224 -16.49 26.09 -7.70
C PRO A 224 -15.25 26.71 -8.35
N PRO A 225 -15.40 27.40 -9.49
CA PRO A 225 -14.27 28.06 -10.16
C PRO A 225 -13.59 29.00 -9.18
N ASP A 226 -12.26 28.90 -9.09
CA ASP A 226 -11.45 29.74 -8.20
C ASP A 226 -11.70 31.21 -8.54
N ARG A 227 -12.26 31.97 -7.59
CA ARG A 227 -12.46 33.41 -7.74
C ARG A 227 -11.16 34.16 -7.44
N ARG A 228 -10.10 33.81 -8.13
CA ARG A 228 -8.91 34.67 -8.21
C ARG A 228 -9.04 35.58 -9.42
N THR A 229 -9.64 36.72 -9.19
CA THR A 229 -9.43 37.93 -9.99
C THR A 229 -8.29 38.73 -9.41
#